data_83f9c5aa8d562c61f5ddd2681dd939ca
#
_entry.id   83f9c5aa8d562c61f5ddd2681dd939ca
#
_cell.length_a   1.000
_cell.length_b   1.000
_cell.length_c   1.000
_cell.angle_alpha   90.00
_cell.angle_beta   90.00
_cell.angle_gamma   90.00
#
_symmetry.space_group_name_H-M   'P 1'
#
loop_
_entity.id
_entity.type
_entity.pdbx_description
1 polymer ?
#
loop_
_entity_poly.entity_id
_entity_poly.type
_entity_poly.pdbx_seq_one_letter_code
_entity_poly.pdbx_strand_id
1 'polypeptide(L)'
;MPLTKKIKLGIVSTTIRGDNGYRDWDDAVSRSDNFDAKFYIAGDLNSVPFNESGFKSSLIYLRPVDQEKYECSEFIGWKRWARRNIALLEALKDNPDYVLIIDDDNRPLKDYFQKWFRLITENATQVLDVSSTWFNYLDSGDSRSHFYPRGYPISERGKNKQVALKSQNIDINDIYVYQGISLGDPDIDAFARISDPTSLPLTNVSIYNYAVRDKWSPYNTQNTLFKKEIAPLAFTWPKAGRYEDIYSSFVWQHYAFNKKKYMHVGDSINWQERGIRDNFRDFQLEHEGYLYAKEVCKAIQDSDPSSIESLLRSLTQSSCEIISRESNFFLSYLRDLIRNNVNLK
;
A
#
# COMPACT_ATOMS: atom_id res chain seq x y z
N MET A 1 28.27 -12.94 0.16
CA MET A 1 27.89 -14.36 0.15
C MET A 1 26.62 -14.50 -0.65
N PRO A 2 26.49 -15.41 -1.60
CA PRO A 2 25.20 -15.64 -2.23
C PRO A 2 24.23 -16.11 -1.14
N LEU A 3 23.07 -15.51 -1.05
CA LEU A 3 22.00 -16.00 -0.21
C LEU A 3 21.64 -17.41 -0.66
N THR A 4 21.83 -18.39 0.22
CA THR A 4 21.54 -19.80 -0.08
C THR A 4 20.04 -20.07 -0.22
N LYS A 5 19.18 -19.09 0.11
CA LYS A 5 17.72 -19.18 0.07
C LYS A 5 17.13 -17.93 -0.55
N LYS A 6 16.30 -18.11 -1.60
CA LYS A 6 15.51 -17.02 -2.20
C LYS A 6 14.51 -16.47 -1.19
N ILE A 7 14.24 -15.16 -1.29
CA ILE A 7 13.22 -14.47 -0.48
C ILE A 7 11.84 -14.83 -1.04
N LYS A 8 10.97 -15.35 -0.21
CA LYS A 8 9.58 -15.63 -0.59
C LYS A 8 8.80 -14.33 -0.72
N LEU A 9 8.33 -14.04 -1.93
CA LEU A 9 7.59 -12.82 -2.25
C LEU A 9 6.17 -13.13 -2.71
N GLY A 10 5.16 -12.70 -1.95
CA GLY A 10 3.78 -12.69 -2.39
C GLY A 10 3.48 -11.39 -3.15
N ILE A 11 3.10 -11.47 -4.44
CA ILE A 11 2.68 -10.30 -5.23
C ILE A 11 1.15 -10.31 -5.27
N VAL A 12 0.54 -9.29 -4.67
CA VAL A 12 -0.91 -9.23 -4.41
C VAL A 12 -1.56 -8.12 -5.24
N SER A 13 -2.65 -8.44 -5.92
CA SER A 13 -3.41 -7.49 -6.71
C SER A 13 -4.88 -7.90 -6.88
N THR A 14 -5.66 -7.02 -7.50
CA THR A 14 -6.99 -7.31 -8.04
C THR A 14 -7.12 -6.72 -9.44
N THR A 15 -7.95 -7.31 -10.29
CA THR A 15 -8.10 -6.82 -11.66
C THR A 15 -9.50 -7.03 -12.23
N ILE A 16 -9.86 -6.13 -13.12
CA ILE A 16 -10.97 -6.28 -14.06
C ILE A 16 -10.48 -6.36 -15.53
N ARG A 17 -9.16 -6.20 -15.76
CA ARG A 17 -8.53 -6.04 -17.09
C ARG A 17 -7.90 -7.33 -17.63
N GLY A 18 -7.98 -8.45 -16.88
CA GLY A 18 -7.34 -9.71 -17.24
C GLY A 18 -5.84 -9.74 -16.95
N ASP A 19 -5.09 -10.57 -17.65
CA ASP A 19 -3.68 -10.88 -17.35
C ASP A 19 -2.64 -9.92 -17.94
N ASN A 20 -3.03 -9.09 -18.91
CA ASN A 20 -2.08 -8.23 -19.65
C ASN A 20 -1.31 -7.26 -18.73
N GLY A 21 -1.95 -6.73 -17.66
CA GLY A 21 -1.31 -5.84 -16.69
C GLY A 21 -0.19 -6.50 -15.88
N TYR A 22 -0.11 -7.84 -15.86
CA TYR A 22 0.82 -8.59 -15.01
C TYR A 22 1.97 -9.27 -15.77
N ARG A 23 1.93 -9.32 -17.11
CA ARG A 23 2.99 -9.98 -17.92
C ARG A 23 4.34 -9.30 -17.72
N ASP A 24 4.36 -7.98 -17.73
CA ASP A 24 5.59 -7.22 -17.52
C ASP A 24 6.17 -7.44 -16.09
N TRP A 25 5.29 -7.62 -15.09
CA TRP A 25 5.69 -7.93 -13.72
C TRP A 25 6.28 -9.34 -13.60
N ASP A 26 5.64 -10.34 -14.23
CA ASP A 26 6.12 -11.70 -14.26
C ASP A 26 7.47 -11.79 -14.98
N ASP A 27 7.62 -11.11 -16.11
CA ASP A 27 8.88 -11.02 -16.83
C ASP A 27 9.97 -10.32 -16.01
N ALA A 28 9.64 -9.26 -15.27
CA ALA A 28 10.59 -8.54 -14.46
C ALA A 28 11.08 -9.37 -13.25
N VAL A 29 10.17 -10.05 -12.54
CA VAL A 29 10.54 -10.85 -11.37
C VAL A 29 11.24 -12.15 -11.76
N SER A 30 10.87 -12.77 -12.88
CA SER A 30 11.52 -14.00 -13.38
C SER A 30 12.99 -13.82 -13.76
N ARG A 31 13.41 -12.57 -14.03
CA ARG A 31 14.81 -12.21 -14.26
C ARG A 31 15.60 -11.96 -12.98
N SER A 32 14.96 -12.04 -11.82
CA SER A 32 15.62 -11.85 -10.52
C SER A 32 15.82 -13.19 -9.82
N ASP A 33 17.08 -13.58 -9.62
CA ASP A 33 17.43 -14.81 -8.89
C ASP A 33 17.21 -14.70 -7.37
N ASN A 34 16.90 -13.51 -6.88
CA ASN A 34 16.81 -13.22 -5.46
C ASN A 34 15.46 -13.58 -4.84
N PHE A 35 14.39 -13.68 -5.67
CA PHE A 35 13.03 -13.92 -5.20
C PHE A 35 12.47 -15.25 -5.66
N ASP A 36 11.73 -15.90 -4.74
CA ASP A 36 10.77 -16.95 -5.04
C ASP A 36 9.39 -16.29 -5.00
N ALA A 37 8.95 -15.80 -6.17
CA ALA A 37 7.77 -14.96 -6.29
C ALA A 37 6.54 -15.78 -6.68
N LYS A 38 5.39 -15.45 -6.06
CA LYS A 38 4.09 -16.01 -6.40
C LYS A 38 3.05 -14.90 -6.48
N PHE A 39 2.27 -14.89 -7.56
CA PHE A 39 1.18 -13.94 -7.76
C PHE A 39 -0.12 -14.46 -7.14
N TYR A 40 -0.84 -13.55 -6.50
CA TYR A 40 -2.17 -13.75 -5.95
C TYR A 40 -3.05 -12.62 -6.49
N ILE A 41 -3.96 -12.96 -7.38
CA ILE A 41 -4.77 -11.98 -8.11
C ILE A 41 -6.24 -12.31 -7.91
N ALA A 42 -7.01 -11.37 -7.37
CA ALA A 42 -8.45 -11.51 -7.25
C ALA A 42 -9.15 -10.88 -8.47
N GLY A 43 -9.95 -11.67 -9.18
CA GLY A 43 -10.89 -11.18 -10.18
C GLY A 43 -12.16 -10.61 -9.54
N ASP A 44 -12.99 -9.95 -10.34
CA ASP A 44 -14.30 -9.45 -9.94
C ASP A 44 -15.37 -9.93 -10.95
N LEU A 45 -16.65 -9.71 -10.65
CA LEU A 45 -17.77 -10.14 -11.50
C LEU A 45 -17.72 -9.55 -12.93
N ASN A 46 -17.09 -8.39 -13.08
CA ASN A 46 -16.93 -7.69 -14.35
C ASN A 46 -15.52 -7.86 -14.95
N SER A 47 -14.70 -8.75 -14.40
CA SER A 47 -13.38 -9.03 -14.97
C SER A 47 -13.49 -9.66 -16.35
N VAL A 48 -12.63 -9.22 -17.28
CA VAL A 48 -12.43 -9.94 -18.52
C VAL A 48 -11.73 -11.27 -18.25
N PRO A 49 -11.81 -12.27 -19.16
CA PRO A 49 -11.14 -13.55 -18.98
C PRO A 49 -9.65 -13.38 -18.65
N PHE A 50 -9.19 -14.10 -17.65
CA PHE A 50 -7.80 -14.12 -17.23
C PHE A 50 -7.11 -15.38 -17.79
N ASN A 51 -6.06 -15.20 -18.56
CA ASN A 51 -5.28 -16.31 -19.10
C ASN A 51 -4.08 -16.60 -18.19
N GLU A 52 -4.14 -17.71 -17.46
CA GLU A 52 -3.08 -18.15 -16.55
C GLU A 52 -1.90 -18.79 -17.28
N SER A 53 -2.08 -19.20 -18.56
CA SER A 53 -1.01 -19.84 -19.31
C SER A 53 0.14 -18.89 -19.65
N GLY A 54 1.37 -19.41 -19.62
CA GLY A 54 2.57 -18.65 -19.98
C GLY A 54 3.13 -17.73 -18.90
N PHE A 55 2.60 -17.74 -17.68
CA PHE A 55 3.30 -17.16 -16.52
C PHE A 55 4.53 -18.01 -16.20
N LYS A 56 5.65 -17.35 -15.94
CA LYS A 56 6.93 -17.96 -15.54
C LYS A 56 6.98 -18.21 -14.04
N SER A 57 6.34 -17.34 -13.27
CA SER A 57 6.20 -17.44 -11.82
C SER A 57 4.94 -18.22 -11.44
N SER A 58 4.91 -18.72 -10.22
CA SER A 58 3.69 -19.33 -9.66
C SER A 58 2.57 -18.29 -9.55
N LEU A 59 1.33 -18.71 -9.86
CA LEU A 59 0.16 -17.84 -9.89
C LEU A 59 -1.04 -18.54 -9.25
N ILE A 60 -1.80 -17.80 -8.46
CA ILE A 60 -3.18 -18.13 -8.05
C ILE A 60 -4.08 -17.00 -8.54
N TYR A 61 -4.95 -17.31 -9.49
CA TYR A 61 -6.03 -16.42 -9.89
C TYR A 61 -7.33 -16.85 -9.18
N LEU A 62 -7.89 -15.96 -8.40
CA LEU A 62 -9.10 -16.19 -7.60
C LEU A 62 -10.32 -15.67 -8.38
N ARG A 63 -11.05 -16.58 -9.01
CA ARG A 63 -12.33 -16.26 -9.66
C ARG A 63 -13.36 -15.87 -8.60
N PRO A 64 -14.46 -15.19 -8.94
CA PRO A 64 -15.50 -14.83 -7.98
C PRO A 64 -15.93 -16.01 -7.08
N VAL A 65 -16.18 -17.17 -7.64
CA VAL A 65 -16.60 -18.37 -6.89
C VAL A 65 -15.53 -18.85 -5.88
N ASP A 66 -14.26 -18.67 -6.18
CA ASP A 66 -13.16 -19.09 -5.29
C ASP A 66 -13.03 -18.16 -4.07
N GLN A 67 -13.65 -16.97 -4.11
CA GLN A 67 -13.58 -15.95 -3.09
C GLN A 67 -14.71 -16.06 -2.03
N GLU A 68 -15.78 -16.78 -2.35
CA GLU A 68 -16.95 -16.93 -1.47
C GLU A 68 -16.64 -17.71 -0.17
N LYS A 69 -15.57 -18.50 -0.15
CA LYS A 69 -15.09 -19.23 1.03
C LYS A 69 -14.60 -18.32 2.17
N TYR A 70 -14.30 -17.05 1.87
CA TYR A 70 -13.85 -16.06 2.87
C TYR A 70 -15.04 -15.31 3.45
N GLU A 71 -15.12 -15.25 4.78
CA GLU A 71 -16.20 -14.58 5.47
C GLU A 71 -16.26 -13.08 5.18
N CYS A 72 -15.09 -12.41 5.07
CA CYS A 72 -15.03 -11.01 4.73
C CYS A 72 -15.49 -10.69 3.30
N SER A 73 -15.58 -11.70 2.41
CA SER A 73 -16.03 -11.53 1.02
C SER A 73 -17.41 -10.89 0.92
N GLU A 74 -18.32 -11.25 1.82
CA GLU A 74 -19.68 -10.68 1.91
C GLU A 74 -19.63 -9.16 2.19
N PHE A 75 -18.79 -8.74 3.13
CA PHE A 75 -18.70 -7.34 3.56
C PHE A 75 -17.88 -6.48 2.60
N ILE A 76 -16.98 -7.08 1.82
CA ILE A 76 -16.27 -6.40 0.72
C ILE A 76 -17.25 -6.04 -0.39
N GLY A 77 -18.15 -6.96 -0.75
CA GLY A 77 -19.02 -6.84 -1.92
C GLY A 77 -18.26 -6.95 -3.24
N TRP A 78 -18.99 -6.78 -4.35
CA TRP A 78 -18.46 -6.88 -5.70
C TRP A 78 -18.28 -5.52 -6.37
N LYS A 79 -17.48 -5.49 -7.48
CA LYS A 79 -17.09 -4.29 -8.23
C LYS A 79 -16.34 -3.29 -7.33
N ARG A 80 -15.39 -3.82 -6.56
CA ARG A 80 -14.61 -3.09 -5.57
C ARG A 80 -13.14 -3.43 -5.67
N TRP A 81 -12.28 -2.44 -5.61
CA TRP A 81 -10.81 -2.66 -5.49
C TRP A 81 -10.45 -3.43 -4.21
N ALA A 82 -11.25 -3.30 -3.18
CA ALA A 82 -11.09 -4.06 -1.92
C ALA A 82 -11.18 -5.59 -2.10
N ARG A 83 -11.57 -6.12 -3.29
CA ARG A 83 -11.42 -7.56 -3.61
C ARG A 83 -9.98 -8.03 -3.48
N ARG A 84 -9.01 -7.13 -3.57
CA ARG A 84 -7.60 -7.39 -3.26
C ARG A 84 -7.37 -7.99 -1.87
N ASN A 85 -8.22 -7.71 -0.89
CA ASN A 85 -8.15 -8.30 0.45
C ASN A 85 -8.21 -9.83 0.42
N ILE A 86 -8.96 -10.41 -0.51
CA ILE A 86 -9.04 -11.87 -0.66
C ILE A 86 -7.72 -12.42 -1.20
N ALA A 87 -7.12 -11.74 -2.18
CA ALA A 87 -5.79 -12.10 -2.68
C ALA A 87 -4.72 -12.01 -1.59
N LEU A 88 -4.80 -10.98 -0.72
CA LEU A 88 -3.94 -10.84 0.44
C LEU A 88 -4.11 -12.01 1.43
N LEU A 89 -5.35 -12.37 1.78
CA LEU A 89 -5.61 -13.51 2.66
C LEU A 89 -5.06 -14.82 2.09
N GLU A 90 -5.19 -15.03 0.76
CA GLU A 90 -4.62 -16.21 0.11
C GLU A 90 -3.08 -16.18 0.15
N ALA A 91 -2.45 -15.02 -0.07
CA ALA A 91 -0.99 -14.89 0.00
C ALA A 91 -0.45 -15.17 1.42
N LEU A 92 -1.14 -14.70 2.45
CA LEU A 92 -0.72 -14.87 3.84
C LEU A 92 -0.70 -16.33 4.30
N LYS A 93 -1.49 -17.24 3.68
CA LYS A 93 -1.43 -18.69 3.96
C LYS A 93 -0.09 -19.30 3.63
N ASP A 94 0.56 -18.82 2.56
CA ASP A 94 1.85 -19.33 2.13
C ASP A 94 3.02 -18.78 2.96
N ASN A 95 2.73 -17.93 3.96
CA ASN A 95 3.70 -17.30 4.86
C ASN A 95 4.92 -16.73 4.12
N PRO A 96 4.72 -15.76 3.20
CA PRO A 96 5.80 -15.11 2.48
C PRO A 96 6.66 -14.28 3.43
N ASP A 97 7.93 -14.06 3.08
CA ASP A 97 8.82 -13.15 3.84
C ASP A 97 8.38 -11.69 3.66
N TYR A 98 7.87 -11.37 2.45
CA TYR A 98 7.32 -10.07 2.09
C TYR A 98 6.08 -10.19 1.22
N VAL A 99 5.19 -9.20 1.32
CA VAL A 99 4.03 -9.01 0.44
C VAL A 99 4.18 -7.70 -0.31
N LEU A 100 4.23 -7.76 -1.63
CA LEU A 100 4.22 -6.61 -2.53
C LEU A 100 2.82 -6.40 -3.07
N ILE A 101 2.26 -5.21 -2.86
CA ILE A 101 0.97 -4.84 -3.45
C ILE A 101 1.20 -3.95 -4.67
N ILE A 102 0.55 -4.29 -5.78
CA ILE A 102 0.60 -3.59 -7.05
C ILE A 102 -0.81 -3.40 -7.62
N ASP A 103 -0.98 -2.39 -8.44
CA ASP A 103 -2.20 -2.18 -9.23
C ASP A 103 -2.03 -2.69 -10.67
N ASP A 104 -3.14 -3.04 -11.33
CA ASP A 104 -3.16 -3.63 -12.67
C ASP A 104 -2.89 -2.61 -13.82
N ASP A 105 -2.75 -1.31 -13.48
CA ASP A 105 -2.36 -0.23 -14.39
C ASP A 105 -0.93 0.29 -14.15
N ASN A 106 -0.18 -0.40 -13.30
CA ASN A 106 1.22 -0.11 -13.04
C ASN A 106 2.13 -1.03 -13.83
N ARG A 107 3.32 -0.54 -14.19
CA ARG A 107 4.38 -1.31 -14.85
C ARG A 107 5.70 -1.18 -14.13
N PRO A 108 6.47 -2.25 -13.94
CA PRO A 108 7.79 -2.18 -13.34
C PRO A 108 8.76 -1.45 -14.28
N LEU A 109 9.55 -0.52 -13.75
CA LEU A 109 10.66 0.03 -14.50
C LEU A 109 11.89 -0.90 -14.43
N LYS A 110 12.92 -0.56 -15.22
CA LYS A 110 14.17 -1.33 -15.27
C LYS A 110 14.75 -1.50 -13.85
N ASP A 111 15.23 -2.70 -13.57
CA ASP A 111 15.87 -3.07 -12.29
C ASP A 111 14.96 -2.96 -11.05
N TYR A 112 13.64 -3.01 -11.26
CA TYR A 112 12.65 -2.86 -10.18
C TYR A 112 12.88 -3.84 -9.02
N PHE A 113 12.98 -5.14 -9.30
CA PHE A 113 13.18 -6.16 -8.25
C PHE A 113 14.59 -6.15 -7.67
N GLN A 114 15.60 -5.74 -8.43
CA GLN A 114 16.95 -5.54 -7.91
C GLN A 114 17.01 -4.37 -6.90
N LYS A 115 16.22 -3.32 -7.13
CA LYS A 115 16.08 -2.20 -6.19
C LYS A 115 15.38 -2.66 -4.91
N TRP A 116 14.27 -3.40 -5.02
CA TRP A 116 13.64 -3.99 -3.84
C TRP A 116 14.59 -4.88 -3.07
N PHE A 117 15.33 -5.74 -3.75
CA PHE A 117 16.31 -6.61 -3.09
C PHE A 117 17.33 -5.81 -2.28
N ARG A 118 17.89 -4.74 -2.84
CA ARG A 118 18.81 -3.87 -2.09
C ARG A 118 18.16 -3.25 -0.87
N LEU A 119 16.96 -2.70 -1.01
CA LEU A 119 16.24 -2.05 0.09
C LEU A 119 15.95 -3.00 1.26
N ILE A 120 15.73 -4.28 1.00
CA ILE A 120 15.43 -5.28 2.04
C ILE A 120 16.65 -6.08 2.49
N THR A 121 17.85 -5.78 2.01
CA THR A 121 19.12 -6.43 2.40
C THR A 121 20.18 -5.46 2.89
N GLU A 122 19.97 -4.15 2.69
CA GLU A 122 20.90 -3.10 3.10
C GLU A 122 20.23 -2.17 4.13
N ASN A 123 20.99 -1.74 5.13
CA ASN A 123 20.49 -0.80 6.13
C ASN A 123 20.15 0.56 5.51
N ALA A 124 19.10 1.21 6.00
CA ALA A 124 18.82 2.58 5.64
C ALA A 124 19.82 3.53 6.33
N THR A 125 20.36 4.48 5.56
CA THR A 125 21.41 5.41 6.02
C THR A 125 20.92 6.84 6.23
N GLN A 126 19.66 7.11 5.92
CA GLN A 126 18.99 8.41 6.06
C GLN A 126 17.70 8.26 6.84
N VAL A 127 17.40 9.21 7.70
CA VAL A 127 16.15 9.27 8.46
C VAL A 127 15.51 10.64 8.30
N LEU A 128 14.18 10.65 8.16
CA LEU A 128 13.41 11.89 8.13
C LEU A 128 13.62 12.71 9.41
N ASP A 129 14.01 13.97 9.25
CA ASP A 129 14.25 14.92 10.35
C ASP A 129 13.42 16.20 10.15
N VAL A 130 12.13 16.10 10.44
CA VAL A 130 11.20 17.24 10.38
C VAL A 130 10.49 17.41 11.72
N SER A 131 10.22 18.66 12.11
CA SER A 131 9.55 18.96 13.38
C SER A 131 8.05 18.67 13.36
N SER A 132 7.42 18.71 12.19
CA SER A 132 5.98 18.47 12.06
C SER A 132 5.58 17.04 12.31
N THR A 133 4.33 16.84 12.71
CA THR A 133 3.70 15.54 12.85
C THR A 133 3.36 14.91 11.50
N TRP A 134 3.03 15.73 10.49
CA TRP A 134 2.72 15.33 9.13
C TRP A 134 3.85 15.71 8.17
N PHE A 135 4.13 14.87 7.19
CA PHE A 135 5.07 15.17 6.12
C PHE A 135 4.52 14.70 4.77
N ASN A 136 4.93 15.36 3.71
CA ASN A 136 4.57 15.00 2.35
C ASN A 136 5.66 14.10 1.74
N TYR A 137 5.39 12.80 1.59
CA TYR A 137 6.39 11.87 1.03
C TYR A 137 6.65 12.08 -0.47
N LEU A 138 5.77 12.80 -1.16
CA LEU A 138 5.97 13.19 -2.57
C LEU A 138 6.80 14.47 -2.71
N ASP A 139 7.10 15.17 -1.61
CA ASP A 139 7.96 16.34 -1.62
C ASP A 139 9.42 15.91 -1.75
N SER A 140 9.87 15.83 -2.99
CA SER A 140 11.21 15.41 -3.36
C SER A 140 12.23 16.55 -3.36
N GLY A 141 11.88 17.71 -2.81
CA GLY A 141 12.75 18.90 -2.85
C GLY A 141 12.85 19.58 -4.23
N ASP A 142 12.12 19.11 -5.21
CA ASP A 142 11.94 19.81 -6.49
C ASP A 142 10.94 20.97 -6.31
N SER A 143 11.13 22.05 -7.06
CA SER A 143 10.28 23.26 -7.04
C SER A 143 8.81 23.03 -7.37
N ARG A 144 8.42 21.81 -7.69
CA ARG A 144 7.05 21.33 -7.90
C ARG A 144 6.34 20.90 -6.63
N SER A 145 6.71 21.43 -5.48
CA SER A 145 6.21 21.11 -4.13
C SER A 145 4.71 21.37 -3.89
N HIS A 146 3.90 21.41 -4.94
CA HIS A 146 2.43 21.58 -4.82
C HIS A 146 1.65 20.27 -4.83
N PHE A 147 2.33 19.15 -5.04
CA PHE A 147 1.71 17.85 -5.00
C PHE A 147 1.61 17.33 -3.58
N TYR A 148 0.40 16.96 -3.22
CA TYR A 148 0.14 16.24 -1.98
C TYR A 148 -0.45 14.87 -2.31
N PRO A 149 -0.02 13.81 -1.64
CA PRO A 149 -0.63 12.51 -1.78
C PRO A 149 -2.10 12.57 -1.37
N ARG A 150 -2.93 11.78 -2.00
CA ARG A 150 -4.34 11.62 -1.64
C ARG A 150 -4.44 11.30 -0.15
N GLY A 151 -5.30 12.00 0.57
CA GLY A 151 -5.46 11.85 2.02
C GLY A 151 -4.55 12.75 2.88
N TYR A 152 -3.67 13.55 2.28
CA TYR A 152 -2.90 14.53 3.05
C TYR A 152 -3.82 15.63 3.59
N PRO A 153 -3.88 15.87 4.91
CA PRO A 153 -4.82 16.81 5.49
C PRO A 153 -4.60 18.23 4.95
N ILE A 154 -5.67 18.87 4.47
CA ILE A 154 -5.61 20.25 3.93
C ILE A 154 -5.03 21.20 4.97
N SER A 155 -5.40 21.06 6.24
CA SER A 155 -4.90 21.90 7.34
C SER A 155 -3.40 21.78 7.62
N GLU A 156 -2.73 20.75 7.07
CA GLU A 156 -1.28 20.53 7.23
C GLU A 156 -0.48 20.98 5.99
N ARG A 157 -1.15 21.33 4.90
CA ARG A 157 -0.49 21.78 3.66
C ARG A 157 0.26 23.09 3.90
N GLY A 158 1.41 23.22 3.25
CA GLY A 158 2.26 24.42 3.34
C GLY A 158 3.03 24.59 4.65
N LYS A 159 2.80 23.74 5.67
CA LYS A 159 3.54 23.82 6.94
C LYS A 159 4.97 23.31 6.82
N ASN A 160 5.22 22.35 5.93
CA ASN A 160 6.55 21.82 5.66
C ASN A 160 6.80 21.90 4.16
N LYS A 161 7.84 22.65 3.78
CA LYS A 161 8.19 22.88 2.37
C LYS A 161 9.28 21.96 1.86
N GLN A 162 10.00 21.26 2.74
CA GLN A 162 11.11 20.40 2.35
C GLN A 162 11.26 19.21 3.30
N VAL A 163 11.57 18.06 2.71
CA VAL A 163 12.02 16.88 3.45
C VAL A 163 13.45 17.16 3.94
N ALA A 164 13.61 17.27 5.24
CA ALA A 164 14.93 17.35 5.87
C ALA A 164 15.36 15.94 6.30
N LEU A 165 16.59 15.56 6.00
CA LEU A 165 17.15 14.26 6.30
C LEU A 165 18.38 14.40 7.20
N LYS A 166 18.57 13.41 8.08
CA LYS A 166 19.80 13.25 8.83
C LYS A 166 20.42 11.88 8.58
N SER A 167 21.73 11.82 8.65
CA SER A 167 22.49 10.56 8.57
C SER A 167 22.28 9.75 9.83
N GLN A 168 21.71 8.56 9.69
CA GLN A 168 21.52 7.59 10.78
C GLN A 168 21.39 6.20 10.18
N ASN A 169 22.14 5.24 10.70
CA ASN A 169 22.02 3.85 10.27
C ASN A 169 20.82 3.18 10.97
N ILE A 170 19.88 2.68 10.17
CA ILE A 170 18.70 1.94 10.63
C ILE A 170 18.81 0.50 10.13
N ASP A 171 18.76 -0.46 11.07
CA ASP A 171 18.75 -1.88 10.74
C ASP A 171 17.54 -2.23 9.89
N ILE A 172 17.72 -3.00 8.83
CA ILE A 172 16.65 -3.49 7.95
C ILE A 172 15.58 -4.27 8.71
N ASN A 173 15.95 -4.93 9.83
CA ASN A 173 14.99 -5.63 10.67
C ASN A 173 14.03 -4.69 11.40
N ASP A 174 14.35 -3.40 11.46
CA ASP A 174 13.48 -2.38 12.05
C ASP A 174 12.58 -1.69 11.02
N ILE A 175 12.69 -2.02 9.73
CA ILE A 175 11.84 -1.49 8.67
C ILE A 175 10.74 -2.51 8.37
N TYR A 176 9.48 -2.08 8.50
CA TYR A 176 8.31 -2.95 8.32
C TYR A 176 7.59 -2.74 7.00
N VAL A 177 7.60 -1.52 6.47
CA VAL A 177 6.95 -1.19 5.20
C VAL A 177 7.88 -0.33 4.35
N TYR A 178 7.89 -0.60 3.06
CA TYR A 178 8.64 0.14 2.07
C TYR A 178 7.66 0.72 1.04
N GLN A 179 7.58 2.04 0.97
CA GLN A 179 6.77 2.77 0.00
C GLN A 179 7.61 3.13 -1.21
N GLY A 180 7.35 2.51 -2.33
CA GLY A 180 7.92 2.91 -3.62
C GLY A 180 7.16 4.09 -4.22
N ILE A 181 7.86 4.95 -4.94
CA ILE A 181 7.26 6.09 -5.64
C ILE A 181 6.91 5.67 -7.08
N SER A 182 5.70 6.02 -7.53
CA SER A 182 5.27 5.81 -8.90
C SER A 182 5.53 7.06 -9.74
N LEU A 183 6.11 6.86 -10.93
CA LEU A 183 6.22 7.88 -11.97
C LEU A 183 4.98 7.86 -12.89
N GLY A 184 4.88 8.82 -13.79
CA GLY A 184 3.76 8.99 -14.70
C GLY A 184 2.63 9.77 -14.04
N ASP A 185 1.59 9.10 -13.61
CA ASP A 185 0.45 9.69 -12.92
C ASP A 185 0.35 9.21 -11.47
N PRO A 186 1.17 9.77 -10.53
CA PRO A 186 1.22 9.35 -9.14
C PRO A 186 -0.11 9.57 -8.42
N ASP A 187 -0.27 8.95 -7.25
CA ASP A 187 -1.49 9.02 -6.47
C ASP A 187 -1.58 10.33 -5.66
N ILE A 188 -1.74 11.43 -6.39
CA ILE A 188 -2.06 12.75 -5.84
C ILE A 188 -3.56 12.94 -5.77
N ASP A 189 -4.02 13.82 -4.89
CA ASP A 189 -5.44 14.09 -4.75
C ASP A 189 -6.04 14.89 -5.94
N ALA A 190 -7.36 14.83 -6.07
CA ALA A 190 -8.06 15.51 -7.15
C ALA A 190 -7.98 17.03 -7.06
N PHE A 191 -7.87 17.60 -5.84
CA PHE A 191 -7.70 19.05 -5.66
C PHE A 191 -6.37 19.53 -6.26
N ALA A 192 -5.26 18.80 -6.02
CA ALA A 192 -3.97 19.10 -6.62
C ALA A 192 -4.04 19.03 -8.17
N ARG A 193 -4.74 18.02 -8.72
CA ARG A 193 -4.90 17.85 -10.17
C ARG A 193 -5.71 18.95 -10.83
N ILE A 194 -6.73 19.48 -10.15
CA ILE A 194 -7.57 20.56 -10.65
C ILE A 194 -6.81 21.89 -10.57
N SER A 195 -6.06 22.12 -9.47
CA SER A 195 -5.37 23.38 -9.25
C SER A 195 -4.10 23.53 -10.10
N ASP A 196 -3.43 22.42 -10.46
CA ASP A 196 -2.25 22.43 -11.34
C ASP A 196 -2.25 21.25 -12.32
N PRO A 197 -3.05 21.30 -13.38
CA PRO A 197 -3.16 20.21 -14.35
C PRO A 197 -1.92 20.07 -15.25
N THR A 198 -1.01 21.06 -15.26
CA THR A 198 0.16 21.09 -16.17
C THR A 198 1.37 20.36 -15.62
N SER A 199 1.33 19.94 -14.37
CA SER A 199 2.46 19.34 -13.66
C SER A 199 2.64 17.82 -13.89
N LEU A 200 1.73 17.19 -14.61
CA LEU A 200 1.80 15.77 -15.00
C LEU A 200 2.14 15.60 -16.49
N PRO A 201 2.78 14.48 -16.89
CA PRO A 201 3.23 13.37 -16.09
C PRO A 201 4.49 13.67 -15.26
N LEU A 202 4.60 13.02 -14.10
CA LEU A 202 5.81 13.07 -13.29
C LEU A 202 6.89 12.17 -13.93
N THR A 203 7.91 12.74 -14.51
CA THR A 203 8.93 11.99 -15.27
C THR A 203 10.21 11.74 -14.47
N ASN A 204 10.44 12.54 -13.45
CA ASN A 204 11.60 12.42 -12.58
C ASN A 204 11.26 12.90 -11.17
N VAL A 205 11.70 12.15 -10.18
CA VAL A 205 11.63 12.53 -8.76
C VAL A 205 13.04 12.42 -8.21
N SER A 206 13.51 13.46 -7.54
CA SER A 206 14.71 13.35 -6.71
C SER A 206 14.36 12.42 -5.56
N ILE A 207 14.73 11.15 -5.69
CA ILE A 207 14.31 10.12 -4.75
C ILE A 207 15.26 10.16 -3.57
N TYR A 208 14.72 10.44 -2.41
CA TYR A 208 15.42 10.27 -1.16
C TYR A 208 15.04 8.91 -0.56
N ASN A 209 16.02 8.02 -0.48
CA ASN A 209 15.87 6.79 0.28
C ASN A 209 16.03 7.11 1.77
N TYR A 210 14.95 7.12 2.52
CA TYR A 210 14.97 7.42 3.94
C TYR A 210 13.97 6.58 4.75
N ALA A 211 14.35 6.30 5.98
CA ALA A 211 13.45 5.73 6.96
C ALA A 211 12.67 6.83 7.71
N VAL A 212 11.45 6.53 8.12
CA VAL A 212 10.60 7.44 8.88
C VAL A 212 9.88 6.69 9.99
N ARG A 213 9.80 7.32 11.18
CA ARG A 213 9.02 6.85 12.32
C ARG A 213 8.41 8.04 13.04
N ASP A 214 7.23 7.82 13.63
CA ASP A 214 6.51 8.81 14.43
C ASP A 214 6.10 10.09 13.65
N LYS A 215 6.05 9.97 12.32
CA LYS A 215 5.59 11.02 11.39
C LYS A 215 4.57 10.43 10.44
N TRP A 216 3.44 11.10 10.29
CA TRP A 216 2.31 10.61 9.52
C TRP A 216 2.37 11.08 8.07
N SER A 217 2.07 10.19 7.17
CA SER A 217 1.77 10.50 5.78
C SER A 217 0.71 9.52 5.25
N PRO A 218 -0.19 9.93 4.36
CA PRO A 218 -1.10 9.00 3.71
C PRO A 218 -0.33 8.26 2.61
N TYR A 219 -0.16 6.95 2.78
CA TYR A 219 0.46 6.10 1.77
C TYR A 219 -0.61 5.33 1.01
N ASN A 220 -0.37 5.13 -0.28
CA ASN A 220 -1.17 4.22 -1.11
C ASN A 220 -0.56 2.81 -1.11
N THR A 221 -1.26 1.87 -1.74
CA THR A 221 -0.83 0.48 -1.86
C THR A 221 -0.52 0.05 -3.29
N GLN A 222 -0.30 0.99 -4.21
CA GLN A 222 -0.04 0.64 -5.62
C GLN A 222 1.41 0.23 -5.91
N ASN A 223 2.33 0.49 -4.96
CA ASN A 223 3.75 0.14 -5.05
C ASN A 223 4.34 0.04 -3.64
N THR A 224 3.81 -0.88 -2.84
CA THR A 224 4.15 -0.96 -1.40
C THR A 224 4.50 -2.38 -1.02
N LEU A 225 5.67 -2.54 -0.40
CA LEU A 225 6.18 -3.81 0.09
C LEU A 225 6.06 -3.87 1.61
N PHE A 226 5.40 -4.91 2.10
CA PHE A 226 5.16 -5.16 3.51
C PHE A 226 5.98 -6.35 3.98
N LYS A 227 6.68 -6.20 5.10
CA LYS A 227 7.30 -7.33 5.80
C LYS A 227 6.20 -8.21 6.39
N LYS A 228 6.42 -9.52 6.48
CA LYS A 228 5.41 -10.50 6.93
C LYS A 228 4.74 -10.15 8.26
N GLU A 229 5.47 -9.51 9.18
CA GLU A 229 4.97 -9.16 10.50
C GLU A 229 3.86 -8.11 10.47
N ILE A 230 3.80 -7.29 9.43
CA ILE A 230 2.79 -6.24 9.26
C ILE A 230 1.86 -6.49 8.07
N ALA A 231 2.21 -7.43 7.20
CA ALA A 231 1.44 -7.72 5.99
C ALA A 231 -0.07 -7.98 6.24
N PRO A 232 -0.52 -8.58 7.37
CA PRO A 232 -1.95 -8.71 7.65
C PRO A 232 -2.71 -7.38 7.77
N LEU A 233 -2.01 -6.25 7.98
CA LEU A 233 -2.60 -4.91 8.02
C LEU A 233 -2.61 -4.19 6.66
N ALA A 234 -2.11 -4.83 5.60
CA ALA A 234 -2.11 -4.28 4.25
C ALA A 234 -3.47 -4.38 3.52
N PHE A 235 -4.54 -4.63 4.26
CA PHE A 235 -5.92 -4.67 3.73
C PHE A 235 -6.40 -3.28 3.29
N THR A 236 -7.50 -3.23 2.55
CA THR A 236 -8.19 -1.99 2.15
C THR A 236 -9.61 -1.97 2.70
N TRP A 237 -10.15 -0.78 2.99
CA TRP A 237 -11.45 -0.59 3.63
C TRP A 237 -12.58 -0.58 2.58
N PRO A 238 -13.48 -1.56 2.55
CA PRO A 238 -14.44 -1.70 1.45
C PRO A 238 -15.41 -0.53 1.26
N LYS A 239 -15.71 0.23 2.30
CA LYS A 239 -16.69 1.32 2.28
C LYS A 239 -16.07 2.72 2.29
N ALA A 240 -14.73 2.82 2.34
CA ALA A 240 -14.04 4.10 2.39
C ALA A 240 -13.86 4.78 1.02
N GLY A 241 -14.40 4.20 -0.05
CA GLY A 241 -14.33 4.76 -1.39
C GLY A 241 -12.88 4.96 -1.85
N ARG A 242 -12.53 6.18 -2.25
CA ARG A 242 -11.18 6.50 -2.71
C ARG A 242 -10.14 6.59 -1.58
N TYR A 243 -10.53 6.38 -0.33
CA TYR A 243 -9.63 6.39 0.83
C TYR A 243 -9.39 4.99 1.42
N GLU A 244 -9.78 3.94 0.71
CA GLU A 244 -9.73 2.57 1.17
C GLU A 244 -8.33 2.10 1.61
N ASP A 245 -7.29 2.43 0.86
CA ASP A 245 -5.89 2.13 1.15
C ASP A 245 -5.24 3.20 2.03
N ILE A 246 -5.66 4.45 1.87
CA ILE A 246 -5.17 5.57 2.66
C ILE A 246 -5.46 5.38 4.15
N TYR A 247 -6.70 5.04 4.52
CA TYR A 247 -7.04 4.78 5.91
C TYR A 247 -6.33 3.55 6.48
N SER A 248 -6.15 2.53 5.66
CA SER A 248 -5.29 1.39 6.04
C SER A 248 -3.86 1.82 6.33
N SER A 249 -3.35 2.81 5.59
CA SER A 249 -2.00 3.31 5.83
C SER A 249 -1.82 3.90 7.23
N PHE A 250 -2.84 4.52 7.78
CA PHE A 250 -2.80 5.01 9.17
C PHE A 250 -2.83 3.85 10.18
N VAL A 251 -3.55 2.76 9.89
CA VAL A 251 -3.59 1.57 10.75
C VAL A 251 -2.22 0.92 10.87
N TRP A 252 -1.57 0.61 9.74
CA TRP A 252 -0.27 -0.05 9.81
C TRP A 252 0.86 0.89 10.25
N GLN A 253 0.77 2.22 10.03
CA GLN A 253 1.68 3.19 10.63
C GLN A 253 1.57 3.18 12.16
N HIS A 254 0.33 3.24 12.69
CA HIS A 254 0.09 3.18 14.12
C HIS A 254 0.70 1.93 14.77
N TYR A 255 0.45 0.76 14.17
CA TYR A 255 1.04 -0.49 14.63
C TYR A 255 2.57 -0.48 14.60
N ALA A 256 3.18 -0.08 13.47
CA ALA A 256 4.62 -0.04 13.31
C ALA A 256 5.29 0.92 14.31
N PHE A 257 4.72 2.12 14.51
CA PHE A 257 5.27 3.11 15.42
C PHE A 257 5.20 2.63 16.88
N ASN A 258 4.11 1.98 17.27
CA ASN A 258 4.01 1.36 18.60
C ASN A 258 5.10 0.30 18.82
N LYS A 259 5.38 -0.50 17.80
CA LYS A 259 6.49 -1.50 17.82
C LYS A 259 7.87 -0.86 17.65
N LYS A 260 7.98 0.49 17.62
CA LYS A 260 9.21 1.25 17.38
C LYS A 260 9.88 0.90 16.04
N LYS A 261 9.06 0.55 15.04
CA LYS A 261 9.51 0.19 13.70
C LYS A 261 9.34 1.36 12.73
N TYR A 262 10.11 1.31 11.66
CA TYR A 262 10.18 2.35 10.64
C TYR A 262 9.38 1.96 9.40
N MET A 263 8.92 2.98 8.70
CA MET A 263 8.57 2.94 7.30
C MET A 263 9.80 3.38 6.49
N HIS A 264 9.94 2.92 5.26
CA HIS A 264 10.94 3.41 4.33
C HIS A 264 10.23 4.05 3.13
N VAL A 265 10.72 5.18 2.66
CA VAL A 265 10.19 5.88 1.48
C VAL A 265 11.31 6.04 0.45
N GLY A 266 11.00 5.76 -0.78
CA GLY A 266 11.88 6.01 -1.92
C GLY A 266 12.19 4.78 -2.76
N ASP A 267 12.97 5.00 -3.81
CA ASP A 267 13.42 4.06 -4.84
C ASP A 267 12.29 3.15 -5.40
N SER A 268 12.59 2.00 -5.96
CA SER A 268 11.58 1.04 -6.48
C SER A 268 10.53 1.68 -7.37
N ILE A 269 10.99 2.42 -8.35
CA ILE A 269 10.13 3.21 -9.22
C ILE A 269 9.39 2.28 -10.19
N ASN A 270 8.08 2.41 -10.22
CA ASN A 270 7.22 1.90 -11.27
C ASN A 270 6.64 3.06 -12.08
N TRP A 271 6.04 2.75 -13.21
CA TRP A 271 5.29 3.69 -14.03
C TRP A 271 3.81 3.41 -13.90
N GLN A 272 3.04 4.44 -13.60
CA GLN A 272 1.59 4.36 -13.62
C GLN A 272 1.03 5.02 -14.87
N GLU A 273 0.25 4.24 -15.63
CA GLU A 273 -0.45 4.66 -16.82
C GLU A 273 -1.95 4.70 -16.54
N ARG A 274 -2.45 5.88 -16.22
CA ARG A 274 -3.88 6.06 -15.97
C ARG A 274 -4.61 6.48 -17.25
N GLY A 275 -5.83 5.98 -17.40
CA GLY A 275 -6.74 6.44 -18.44
C GLY A 275 -7.27 7.85 -18.19
N ILE A 276 -8.05 8.38 -19.14
CA ILE A 276 -8.74 9.68 -19.03
C ILE A 276 -9.58 9.69 -17.75
N ARG A 277 -9.43 10.75 -16.94
CA ARG A 277 -10.12 10.94 -15.67
C ARG A 277 -11.03 12.16 -15.69
N ASP A 278 -12.13 12.04 -14.97
CA ASP A 278 -12.93 13.18 -14.55
C ASP A 278 -12.46 13.63 -13.15
N ASN A 279 -11.57 14.63 -13.13
CA ASN A 279 -11.00 15.15 -11.89
C ASN A 279 -12.06 15.77 -10.96
N PHE A 280 -13.15 16.32 -11.50
CA PHE A 280 -14.24 16.87 -10.67
C PHE A 280 -15.05 15.75 -10.01
N ARG A 281 -15.29 14.66 -10.72
CA ARG A 281 -15.90 13.46 -10.14
C ARG A 281 -15.00 12.85 -9.08
N ASP A 282 -13.69 12.75 -9.34
CA ASP A 282 -12.73 12.27 -8.35
C ASP A 282 -12.73 13.18 -7.10
N PHE A 283 -12.78 14.50 -7.27
CA PHE A 283 -12.90 15.47 -6.17
C PHE A 283 -14.15 15.24 -5.32
N GLN A 284 -15.30 14.99 -5.95
CA GLN A 284 -16.53 14.66 -5.23
C GLN A 284 -16.41 13.35 -4.43
N LEU A 285 -15.76 12.34 -5.01
CA LEU A 285 -15.54 11.05 -4.35
C LEU A 285 -14.50 11.12 -3.22
N GLU A 286 -13.62 12.12 -3.25
CA GLU A 286 -12.61 12.38 -2.23
C GLU A 286 -13.10 13.33 -1.11
N HIS A 287 -14.30 13.88 -1.23
CA HIS A 287 -14.81 14.91 -0.32
C HIS A 287 -14.79 14.50 1.16
N GLU A 288 -15.25 13.29 1.48
CA GLU A 288 -15.26 12.80 2.86
C GLU A 288 -13.84 12.75 3.45
N GLY A 289 -12.86 12.33 2.66
CA GLY A 289 -11.48 12.27 3.11
C GLY A 289 -10.84 13.65 3.32
N TYR A 290 -11.19 14.65 2.52
CA TYR A 290 -10.72 16.02 2.77
C TYR A 290 -11.20 16.56 4.12
N LEU A 291 -12.39 16.20 4.53
CA LEU A 291 -12.96 16.64 5.81
C LEU A 291 -12.40 15.86 6.99
N TYR A 292 -12.26 14.54 6.86
CA TYR A 292 -12.14 13.63 8.00
C TYR A 292 -10.84 12.82 8.07
N ALA A 293 -9.93 12.88 7.08
CA ALA A 293 -8.72 12.06 7.11
C ALA A 293 -7.89 12.24 8.40
N LYS A 294 -7.79 13.47 8.91
CA LYS A 294 -7.08 13.75 10.16
C LYS A 294 -7.80 13.20 11.39
N GLU A 295 -9.12 13.27 11.40
CA GLU A 295 -9.97 12.73 12.47
C GLU A 295 -9.89 11.20 12.51
N VAL A 296 -10.00 10.56 11.34
CA VAL A 296 -9.83 9.10 11.20
C VAL A 296 -8.44 8.67 11.69
N CYS A 297 -7.38 9.38 11.28
CA CYS A 297 -6.03 9.10 11.74
C CYS A 297 -5.91 9.20 13.27
N LYS A 298 -6.52 10.23 13.88
CA LYS A 298 -6.54 10.39 15.33
C LYS A 298 -7.30 9.26 16.02
N ALA A 299 -8.48 8.89 15.52
CA ALA A 299 -9.27 7.80 16.08
C ALA A 299 -8.54 6.44 15.99
N ILE A 300 -7.73 6.23 14.93
CA ILE A 300 -6.85 5.07 14.82
C ILE A 300 -5.75 5.11 15.89
N GLN A 301 -5.17 6.28 16.18
CA GLN A 301 -4.15 6.43 17.24
C GLN A 301 -4.69 6.11 18.63
N ASP A 302 -5.99 6.27 18.85
CA ASP A 302 -6.66 5.94 20.12
C ASP A 302 -6.97 4.43 20.26
N SER A 303 -6.71 3.61 19.22
CA SER A 303 -6.93 2.17 19.25
C SER A 303 -5.74 1.40 19.87
N ASP A 304 -5.97 0.15 20.31
CA ASP A 304 -4.94 -0.68 20.94
C ASP A 304 -4.01 -1.35 19.92
N PRO A 305 -2.74 -0.91 19.75
CA PRO A 305 -1.79 -1.48 18.80
C PRO A 305 -0.91 -2.60 19.39
N SER A 306 -1.27 -3.17 20.53
CA SER A 306 -0.44 -4.19 21.22
C SER A 306 -0.24 -5.47 20.40
N SER A 307 -1.24 -5.83 19.59
CA SER A 307 -1.19 -6.89 18.58
C SER A 307 -2.08 -6.52 17.40
N ILE A 308 -1.93 -7.22 16.27
CA ILE A 308 -2.83 -7.05 15.11
C ILE A 308 -4.27 -7.40 15.49
N GLU A 309 -4.46 -8.45 16.28
CA GLU A 309 -5.78 -8.84 16.76
C GLU A 309 -6.41 -7.74 17.64
N SER A 310 -5.68 -7.24 18.63
CA SER A 310 -6.14 -6.17 19.52
C SER A 310 -6.50 -4.92 18.73
N LEU A 311 -5.65 -4.54 17.77
CA LEU A 311 -5.86 -3.38 16.91
C LEU A 311 -7.16 -3.51 16.10
N LEU A 312 -7.36 -4.63 15.40
CA LEU A 312 -8.59 -4.85 14.62
C LEU A 312 -9.83 -4.89 15.50
N ARG A 313 -9.78 -5.52 16.69
CA ARG A 313 -10.89 -5.51 17.64
C ARG A 313 -11.17 -4.09 18.17
N SER A 314 -10.15 -3.34 18.51
CA SER A 314 -10.29 -1.97 19.00
C SER A 314 -10.92 -1.05 17.94
N LEU A 315 -10.53 -1.18 16.68
CA LEU A 315 -11.15 -0.44 15.57
C LEU A 315 -12.65 -0.70 15.45
N THR A 316 -13.13 -1.93 15.76
CA THR A 316 -14.57 -2.22 15.71
C THR A 316 -15.38 -1.52 16.81
N GLN A 317 -14.70 -1.01 17.83
CA GLN A 317 -15.31 -0.28 18.96
C GLN A 317 -15.16 1.23 18.82
N SER A 318 -14.58 1.70 17.71
CA SER A 318 -14.35 3.13 17.48
C SER A 318 -15.67 3.91 17.42
N SER A 319 -15.73 5.05 18.08
CA SER A 319 -16.83 6.02 17.94
C SER A 319 -16.76 6.85 16.65
N CYS A 320 -15.65 6.79 15.92
CA CYS A 320 -15.53 7.44 14.62
C CYS A 320 -16.45 6.74 13.60
N GLU A 321 -17.41 7.48 13.05
CA GLU A 321 -18.42 6.92 12.14
C GLU A 321 -17.79 6.22 10.92
N ILE A 322 -16.75 6.80 10.33
CA ILE A 322 -16.07 6.23 9.17
C ILE A 322 -15.46 4.87 9.49
N ILE A 323 -14.83 4.73 10.68
CA ILE A 323 -14.25 3.47 11.14
C ILE A 323 -15.37 2.47 11.47
N SER A 324 -16.43 2.91 12.15
CA SER A 324 -17.51 2.04 12.59
C SER A 324 -18.28 1.41 11.42
N ARG A 325 -18.35 2.07 10.27
CA ARG A 325 -18.95 1.53 9.03
C ARG A 325 -18.24 0.24 8.55
N GLU A 326 -16.98 0.05 8.92
CA GLU A 326 -16.13 -1.09 8.53
C GLU A 326 -16.10 -2.21 9.59
N SER A 327 -16.78 -2.08 10.72
CA SER A 327 -16.67 -3.01 11.86
C SER A 327 -16.93 -4.46 11.47
N ASN A 328 -17.96 -4.75 10.66
CA ASN A 328 -18.26 -6.10 10.21
C ASN A 328 -17.14 -6.67 9.30
N PHE A 329 -16.57 -5.82 8.45
CA PHE A 329 -15.41 -6.20 7.63
C PHE A 329 -14.20 -6.53 8.52
N PHE A 330 -13.84 -5.68 9.47
CA PHE A 330 -12.69 -5.94 10.35
C PHE A 330 -12.86 -7.24 11.14
N LEU A 331 -14.05 -7.52 11.68
CA LEU A 331 -14.32 -8.76 12.42
C LEU A 331 -14.26 -10.00 11.53
N SER A 332 -14.86 -9.95 10.34
CA SER A 332 -14.83 -11.08 9.41
C SER A 332 -13.43 -11.32 8.84
N TYR A 333 -12.71 -10.26 8.50
CA TYR A 333 -11.32 -10.34 8.07
C TYR A 333 -10.41 -10.94 9.16
N LEU A 334 -10.58 -10.51 10.41
CA LEU A 334 -9.86 -11.08 11.55
C LEU A 334 -10.14 -12.59 11.70
N ARG A 335 -11.42 -13.02 11.58
CA ARG A 335 -11.78 -14.44 11.63
C ARG A 335 -11.15 -15.24 10.49
N ASP A 336 -11.09 -14.66 9.28
CA ASP A 336 -10.41 -15.29 8.14
C ASP A 336 -8.89 -15.40 8.37
N LEU A 337 -8.23 -14.38 8.96
CA LEU A 337 -6.82 -14.45 9.36
C LEU A 337 -6.57 -15.58 10.37
N ILE A 338 -7.40 -15.68 11.42
CA ILE A 338 -7.29 -16.71 12.45
C ILE A 338 -7.50 -18.11 11.83
N ARG A 339 -8.54 -18.29 11.00
CA ARG A 339 -8.84 -19.55 10.30
C ARG A 339 -7.68 -19.98 9.39
N ASN A 340 -6.96 -19.04 8.83
CA ASN A 340 -5.80 -19.30 7.99
C ASN A 340 -4.48 -19.44 8.77
N ASN A 341 -4.51 -19.46 10.11
CA ASN A 341 -3.36 -19.56 11.00
C ASN A 341 -2.30 -18.46 10.77
N VAL A 342 -2.72 -17.27 10.38
CA VAL A 342 -1.83 -16.11 10.22
C VAL A 342 -1.36 -15.64 11.59
N ASN A 343 -0.06 -15.32 11.72
CA ASN A 343 0.49 -14.79 12.96
C ASN A 343 0.02 -13.34 13.17
N LEU A 344 -0.63 -13.06 14.32
CA LEU A 344 -1.23 -11.76 14.66
C LEU A 344 -0.56 -11.09 15.88
N LYS A 345 0.59 -11.61 16.32
CA LYS A 345 1.32 -11.11 17.50
C LYS A 345 2.15 -9.87 17.20
#